data_8b2d3944b88cf70332bd371ceacf2138
#
_entry.id   8b2d3944b88cf70332bd371ceacf2138
#
_cell.length_a   1.000
_cell.length_b   1.000
_cell.length_c   1.000
_cell.angle_alpha   90.00
_cell.angle_beta   90.00
_cell.angle_gamma   90.00
#
_symmetry.space_group_name_H-M   'P 1'
#
loop_
_entity.id
_entity.type
_entity.pdbx_description
1 polymer ?
#
loop_
_entity_poly.entity_id
_entity_poly.type
_entity_poly.pdbx_seq_one_letter_code
_entity_poly.pdbx_strand_id
1 'polypeptide(L)'
;RQRQMCIRDRLIKKGLKVQPFKCGPDYIDTKYHTAVCRRPSINLDTFMASAGHVKELYARYATGADACITEGMMGMYDGYDRDRGSSAEVAGLLNLPVILVVDAKSAAYSVAPLLSGFIHFRPEIRIAGVIFNRVGSPRHYEMLQEVCTELGIACLGYLPKQESLVQESRYLGLDFSHSKGTD
;
A
#
# COMPACT_ATOMS: atom_id res chain seq x y z
N ARG A 1 1.98 -4.17 6.06
CA ARG A 1 1.80 -3.19 7.14
C ARG A 1 3.09 -2.46 7.51
N GLN A 2 4.10 -3.07 8.12
CA GLN A 2 5.36 -2.40 8.53
C GLN A 2 6.04 -1.61 7.40
N ARG A 3 5.98 -2.09 6.17
CA ARG A 3 6.71 -1.50 5.04
C ARG A 3 6.06 -0.25 4.47
N GLN A 4 4.75 -0.13 4.57
CA GLN A 4 4.06 1.12 4.23
C GLN A 4 4.29 2.19 5.31
N MET A 5 4.48 1.78 6.56
CA MET A 5 4.96 2.66 7.62
C MET A 5 6.34 3.23 7.30
N CYS A 6 7.27 2.41 6.78
CA CYS A 6 8.60 2.87 6.35
C CYS A 6 8.54 3.94 5.24
N ILE A 7 7.60 3.81 4.28
CA ILE A 7 7.42 4.81 3.23
C ILE A 7 6.96 6.14 3.81
N ARG A 8 5.92 6.11 4.68
CA ARG A 8 5.41 7.32 5.36
C ARG A 8 6.50 7.98 6.19
N ASP A 9 7.17 7.21 7.05
CA ASP A 9 8.28 7.68 7.89
C ASP A 9 9.39 8.33 7.05
N ARG A 10 9.78 7.71 5.93
CA ARG A 10 10.80 8.26 5.03
C ARG A 10 10.40 9.60 4.41
N LEU A 11 9.13 9.74 4.02
CA LEU A 11 8.62 11.01 3.48
C LEU A 11 8.60 12.10 4.56
N ILE A 12 8.18 11.75 5.77
CA ILE A 12 8.17 12.67 6.90
C ILE A 12 9.59 13.10 7.28
N LYS A 13 10.55 12.18 7.31
CA LYS A 13 11.98 12.49 7.53
C LYS A 13 12.57 13.41 6.44
N LYS A 14 11.96 13.45 5.26
CA LYS A 14 12.26 14.43 4.21
C LYS A 14 11.56 15.78 4.38
N GLY A 15 10.83 15.97 5.47
CA GLY A 15 10.10 17.22 5.76
C GLY A 15 8.72 17.33 5.11
N LEU A 16 8.22 16.26 4.46
CA LEU A 16 6.93 16.31 3.78
C LEU A 16 5.76 16.12 4.75
N LYS A 17 4.70 16.88 4.55
CA LYS A 17 3.41 16.72 5.24
C LYS A 17 2.65 15.58 4.57
N VAL A 18 2.60 14.41 5.22
CA VAL A 18 1.94 13.22 4.68
C VAL A 18 0.55 13.08 5.27
N GLN A 19 -0.47 12.99 4.41
CA GLN A 19 -1.83 12.65 4.82
C GLN A 19 -2.06 11.14 4.62
N PRO A 20 -2.30 10.40 5.71
CA PRO A 20 -2.61 8.98 5.62
C PRO A 20 -4.10 8.74 5.41
N PHE A 21 -4.40 7.77 4.55
CA PHE A 21 -5.72 7.19 4.35
C PHE A 21 -5.65 5.67 4.43
N LYS A 22 -6.78 5.05 4.71
CA LYS A 22 -6.95 3.59 4.73
C LYS A 22 -8.19 3.20 3.97
N CYS A 23 -8.10 2.23 3.06
CA CYS A 23 -9.28 1.63 2.45
C CYS A 23 -10.02 0.75 3.48
N GLY A 24 -11.34 0.83 3.48
CA GLY A 24 -12.21 0.04 4.33
C GLY A 24 -12.27 0.49 5.80
N PRO A 25 -13.05 -0.21 6.64
CA PRO A 25 -13.34 0.17 8.01
C PRO A 25 -12.28 -0.37 8.99
N ASP A 26 -11.05 0.09 8.90
CA ASP A 26 -9.94 -0.32 9.76
C ASP A 26 -9.66 0.73 10.85
N TYR A 27 -9.72 0.32 12.11
CA TYR A 27 -9.45 1.20 13.26
C TYR A 27 -8.09 0.91 13.93
N ILE A 28 -7.40 -0.17 13.57
CA ILE A 28 -6.09 -0.52 14.12
C ILE A 28 -4.99 0.16 13.33
N ASP A 29 -4.92 -0.07 12.02
CA ASP A 29 -3.87 0.48 11.17
C ASP A 29 -3.93 2.01 11.16
N THR A 30 -5.13 2.60 11.22
CA THR A 30 -5.32 4.06 11.28
C THR A 30 -4.68 4.71 12.51
N LYS A 31 -4.61 4.02 13.67
CA LYS A 31 -3.92 4.53 14.85
C LYS A 31 -2.41 4.64 14.61
N TYR A 32 -1.80 3.63 13.98
CA TYR A 32 -0.39 3.67 13.60
C TYR A 32 -0.10 4.74 12.58
N HIS A 33 -0.94 4.85 11.54
CA HIS A 33 -0.79 5.90 10.53
C HIS A 33 -0.84 7.30 11.15
N THR A 34 -1.78 7.51 12.06
CA THR A 34 -1.93 8.77 12.80
C THR A 34 -0.70 9.08 13.64
N ALA A 35 -0.18 8.09 14.36
CA ALA A 35 1.01 8.26 15.19
C ALA A 35 2.25 8.64 14.36
N VAL A 36 2.48 7.95 13.23
CA VAL A 36 3.62 8.22 12.35
C VAL A 36 3.48 9.55 11.61
N CYS A 37 2.31 9.83 11.04
CA CYS A 37 2.10 11.01 10.20
C CYS A 37 1.78 12.28 11.02
N ARG A 38 1.48 12.15 12.31
CA ARG A 38 0.98 13.26 13.18
C ARG A 38 -0.24 13.98 12.58
N ARG A 39 -1.00 13.26 11.77
CA ARG A 39 -2.25 13.68 11.13
C ARG A 39 -3.25 12.54 11.23
N PRO A 40 -4.54 12.79 11.48
CA PRO A 40 -5.53 11.73 11.57
C PRO A 40 -5.58 10.91 10.28
N SER A 41 -5.51 9.59 10.40
CA SER A 41 -5.72 8.68 9.28
C SER A 41 -7.22 8.50 9.05
N ILE A 42 -7.67 8.64 7.82
CA ILE A 42 -9.07 8.62 7.44
C ILE A 42 -9.40 7.34 6.70
N ASN A 43 -10.47 6.66 7.10
CA ASN A 43 -11.00 5.51 6.38
C ASN A 43 -11.77 5.97 5.15
N LEU A 44 -11.48 5.33 4.02
CA LEU A 44 -12.18 5.50 2.75
C LEU A 44 -12.93 4.20 2.47
N ASP A 45 -14.22 4.18 2.77
CA ASP A 45 -15.04 2.97 2.73
C ASP A 45 -16.30 3.21 1.90
N THR A 46 -16.38 2.54 0.75
CA THR A 46 -17.50 2.63 -0.18
C THR A 46 -18.67 1.71 0.18
N PHE A 47 -18.50 0.84 1.19
CA PHE A 47 -19.60 0.03 1.74
C PHE A 47 -20.43 0.80 2.76
N MET A 48 -19.78 1.50 3.71
CA MET A 48 -20.44 2.23 4.78
C MET A 48 -20.81 3.66 4.38
N ALA A 49 -20.16 4.21 3.34
CA ALA A 49 -20.36 5.58 2.88
C ALA A 49 -20.60 5.64 1.36
N SER A 50 -21.28 6.69 0.92
CA SER A 50 -21.47 6.93 -0.51
C SER A 50 -20.16 7.29 -1.22
N ALA A 51 -20.06 7.01 -2.51
CA ALA A 51 -18.93 7.42 -3.34
C ALA A 51 -18.68 8.95 -3.29
N GLY A 52 -19.75 9.76 -3.22
CA GLY A 52 -19.66 11.21 -3.06
C GLY A 52 -18.99 11.60 -1.75
N HIS A 53 -19.39 10.96 -0.66
CA HIS A 53 -18.80 11.21 0.67
C HIS A 53 -17.31 10.81 0.73
N VAL A 54 -16.95 9.69 0.12
CA VAL A 54 -15.53 9.26 0.05
C VAL A 54 -14.68 10.28 -0.71
N LYS A 55 -15.19 10.82 -1.84
CA LYS A 55 -14.51 11.91 -2.58
C LYS A 55 -14.37 13.18 -1.75
N GLU A 56 -15.40 13.56 -1.04
CA GLU A 56 -15.40 14.75 -0.15
C GLU A 56 -14.37 14.57 0.98
N LEU A 57 -14.38 13.44 1.67
CA LEU A 57 -13.41 13.14 2.72
C LEU A 57 -11.97 13.20 2.19
N TYR A 58 -11.72 12.56 1.04
CA TYR A 58 -10.40 12.59 0.44
C TYR A 58 -9.95 14.01 0.12
N ALA A 59 -10.76 14.79 -0.58
CA ALA A 59 -10.45 16.16 -0.95
C ALA A 59 -10.20 17.05 0.28
N ARG A 60 -11.06 16.93 1.31
CA ARG A 60 -10.96 17.70 2.55
C ARG A 60 -9.65 17.46 3.28
N TYR A 61 -9.29 16.20 3.50
CA TYR A 61 -8.10 15.85 4.28
C TYR A 61 -6.80 15.92 3.48
N ALA A 62 -6.85 15.78 2.15
CA ALA A 62 -5.69 15.97 1.27
C ALA A 62 -5.22 17.43 1.22
N THR A 63 -6.10 18.38 1.54
CA THR A 63 -5.77 19.81 1.54
C THR A 63 -4.60 20.12 2.48
N GLY A 64 -3.59 20.81 1.96
CA GLY A 64 -2.40 21.21 2.70
C GLY A 64 -1.43 20.06 3.01
N ALA A 65 -1.59 18.88 2.38
CA ALA A 65 -0.62 17.81 2.39
C ALA A 65 0.29 17.90 1.16
N ASP A 66 1.57 17.57 1.34
CA ASP A 66 2.53 17.45 0.23
C ASP A 66 2.43 16.09 -0.46
N ALA A 67 1.97 15.08 0.28
CA ALA A 67 1.72 13.73 -0.22
C ALA A 67 0.55 13.06 0.50
N CYS A 68 -0.23 12.27 -0.24
CA CYS A 68 -1.29 11.43 0.30
C CYS A 68 -0.90 9.96 0.11
N ILE A 69 -1.04 9.14 1.16
CA ILE A 69 -0.80 7.70 1.08
C ILE A 69 -2.03 6.96 1.55
N THR A 70 -2.69 6.30 0.60
CA THR A 70 -3.83 5.42 0.87
C THR A 70 -3.33 3.98 0.95
N GLU A 71 -3.56 3.34 2.08
CA GLU A 71 -3.26 1.93 2.26
C GLU A 71 -4.46 1.06 1.92
N GLY A 72 -4.26 0.09 1.04
CA GLY A 72 -5.27 -0.91 0.71
C GLY A 72 -5.57 -1.86 1.86
N MET A 73 -6.66 -2.60 1.73
CA MET A 73 -7.09 -3.65 2.64
C MET A 73 -7.26 -4.95 1.86
N MET A 74 -6.87 -6.08 2.43
CA MET A 74 -6.92 -7.41 1.81
C MET A 74 -6.21 -7.46 0.43
N GLY A 75 -6.66 -8.32 -0.50
CA GLY A 75 -6.25 -8.25 -1.89
C GLY A 75 -6.83 -7.03 -2.60
N MET A 76 -6.15 -6.56 -3.62
CA MET A 76 -6.51 -5.31 -4.30
C MET A 76 -7.96 -5.29 -4.80
N TYR A 77 -8.45 -6.44 -5.28
CA TYR A 77 -9.79 -6.63 -5.85
C TYR A 77 -10.77 -7.34 -4.89
N ASP A 78 -10.37 -7.59 -3.64
CA ASP A 78 -11.21 -8.26 -2.66
C ASP A 78 -12.11 -7.25 -1.96
N GLY A 79 -13.38 -7.28 -2.28
CA GLY A 79 -14.44 -6.48 -1.66
C GLY A 79 -15.51 -7.34 -1.01
N TYR A 80 -16.62 -6.74 -0.61
CA TYR A 80 -17.77 -7.46 -0.03
C TYR A 80 -18.61 -8.20 -1.08
N ASP A 81 -18.56 -7.75 -2.34
CA ASP A 81 -19.19 -8.39 -3.50
C ASP A 81 -18.24 -8.19 -4.69
N ARG A 82 -17.40 -9.19 -4.97
CA ARG A 82 -16.30 -9.10 -5.93
C ARG A 82 -15.40 -7.91 -5.60
N ASP A 83 -15.24 -6.96 -6.55
CA ASP A 83 -14.40 -5.77 -6.38
C ASP A 83 -15.14 -4.56 -5.75
N ARG A 84 -16.44 -4.68 -5.40
CA ARG A 84 -17.18 -3.64 -4.69
C ARG A 84 -16.73 -3.54 -3.23
N GLY A 85 -16.39 -2.35 -2.79
CA GLY A 85 -15.79 -2.10 -1.47
C GLY A 85 -14.30 -2.40 -1.41
N SER A 86 -13.67 -2.75 -2.54
CA SER A 86 -12.25 -3.08 -2.59
C SER A 86 -11.33 -1.86 -2.64
N SER A 87 -10.05 -2.10 -2.47
CA SER A 87 -9.01 -1.07 -2.67
C SER A 87 -8.96 -0.58 -4.12
N ALA A 88 -9.28 -1.44 -5.09
CA ALA A 88 -9.38 -1.07 -6.50
C ALA A 88 -10.51 -0.10 -6.77
N GLU A 89 -11.70 -0.32 -6.18
CA GLU A 89 -12.83 0.60 -6.31
C GLU A 89 -12.48 2.00 -5.77
N VAL A 90 -11.84 2.09 -4.60
CA VAL A 90 -11.40 3.37 -4.04
C VAL A 90 -10.36 4.04 -4.94
N ALA A 91 -9.39 3.27 -5.47
CA ALA A 91 -8.39 3.81 -6.38
C ALA A 91 -8.99 4.36 -7.67
N GLY A 92 -9.93 3.64 -8.28
CA GLY A 92 -10.67 4.08 -9.47
C GLY A 92 -11.54 5.31 -9.19
N LEU A 93 -12.31 5.29 -8.09
CA LEU A 93 -13.19 6.38 -7.68
C LEU A 93 -12.44 7.71 -7.51
N LEU A 94 -11.23 7.65 -6.97
CA LEU A 94 -10.38 8.81 -6.68
C LEU A 94 -9.30 9.06 -7.74
N ASN A 95 -9.26 8.24 -8.81
CA ASN A 95 -8.23 8.28 -9.87
C ASN A 95 -6.79 8.25 -9.30
N LEU A 96 -6.56 7.39 -8.32
CA LEU A 96 -5.25 7.27 -7.67
C LEU A 96 -4.33 6.31 -8.43
N PRO A 97 -3.03 6.65 -8.56
CA PRO A 97 -2.04 5.69 -9.03
C PRO A 97 -1.83 4.60 -7.98
N VAL A 98 -1.82 3.36 -8.41
CA VAL A 98 -1.61 2.21 -7.54
C VAL A 98 -0.16 1.74 -7.62
N ILE A 99 0.47 1.56 -6.47
CA ILE A 99 1.76 0.89 -6.32
C ILE A 99 1.49 -0.50 -5.75
N LEU A 100 1.79 -1.54 -6.51
CA LEU A 100 1.68 -2.91 -6.04
C LEU A 100 2.86 -3.27 -5.15
N VAL A 101 2.60 -3.88 -4.01
CA VAL A 101 3.63 -4.50 -3.17
C VAL A 101 3.51 -6.01 -3.34
N VAL A 102 4.43 -6.58 -4.11
CA VAL A 102 4.40 -7.99 -4.51
C VAL A 102 5.35 -8.79 -3.65
N ASP A 103 4.86 -9.87 -3.08
CA ASP A 103 5.69 -10.82 -2.36
C ASP A 103 6.48 -11.69 -3.35
N ALA A 104 7.78 -11.47 -3.41
CA ALA A 104 8.69 -12.18 -4.30
C ALA A 104 9.36 -13.39 -3.63
N LYS A 105 8.91 -13.83 -2.44
CA LYS A 105 9.46 -15.01 -1.80
C LYS A 105 9.31 -16.23 -2.72
N SER A 106 10.43 -16.84 -3.11
CA SER A 106 10.47 -18.04 -3.96
C SER A 106 9.78 -17.86 -5.34
N ALA A 107 9.66 -16.63 -5.83
CA ALA A 107 9.13 -16.34 -7.15
C ALA A 107 10.13 -15.46 -7.93
N ALA A 108 10.37 -15.81 -9.17
CA ALA A 108 11.23 -15.08 -10.11
C ALA A 108 10.41 -14.69 -11.35
N TYR A 109 10.62 -15.32 -12.49
CA TYR A 109 9.89 -15.02 -13.72
C TYR A 109 8.37 -15.27 -13.61
N SER A 110 7.93 -16.18 -12.73
CA SER A 110 6.49 -16.42 -12.45
C SER A 110 5.75 -15.20 -11.90
N VAL A 111 6.45 -14.13 -11.57
CA VAL A 111 5.85 -12.83 -11.25
C VAL A 111 5.26 -12.14 -12.49
N ALA A 112 5.77 -12.45 -13.70
CA ALA A 112 5.31 -11.85 -14.94
C ALA A 112 3.80 -12.06 -15.20
N PRO A 113 3.27 -13.30 -15.21
CA PRO A 113 1.82 -13.52 -15.36
C PRO A 113 0.99 -12.90 -14.24
N LEU A 114 1.50 -12.87 -13.01
CA LEU A 114 0.84 -12.21 -11.88
C LEU A 114 0.70 -10.71 -12.13
N LEU A 115 1.78 -10.03 -12.48
CA LEU A 115 1.77 -8.60 -12.76
C LEU A 115 0.95 -8.27 -14.00
N SER A 116 1.11 -9.05 -15.08
CA SER A 116 0.29 -8.90 -16.30
C SER A 116 -1.20 -9.00 -15.98
N GLY A 117 -1.60 -9.93 -15.11
CA GLY A 117 -2.96 -10.03 -14.63
C GLY A 117 -3.43 -8.74 -13.96
N PHE A 118 -2.67 -8.19 -13.00
CA PHE A 118 -3.04 -6.95 -12.34
C PHE A 118 -3.10 -5.75 -13.28
N ILE A 119 -2.21 -5.66 -14.25
CA ILE A 119 -2.13 -4.55 -15.20
C ILE A 119 -3.33 -4.54 -16.15
N HIS A 120 -3.75 -5.73 -16.62
CA HIS A 120 -4.75 -5.83 -17.68
C HIS A 120 -6.16 -6.18 -17.19
N PHE A 121 -6.31 -6.66 -15.96
CA PHE A 121 -7.61 -7.12 -15.44
C PHE A 121 -8.65 -5.99 -15.37
N ARG A 122 -8.22 -4.79 -14.97
CA ARG A 122 -9.04 -3.59 -14.92
C ARG A 122 -8.23 -2.42 -15.51
N PRO A 123 -8.32 -2.18 -16.81
CA PRO A 123 -7.53 -1.13 -17.49
C PRO A 123 -7.80 0.29 -16.97
N GLU A 124 -8.96 0.52 -16.38
CA GLU A 124 -9.34 1.78 -15.74
C GLU A 124 -8.57 2.06 -14.44
N ILE A 125 -7.96 1.03 -13.85
CA ILE A 125 -7.13 1.16 -12.63
C ILE A 125 -5.67 1.31 -13.04
N ARG A 126 -5.11 2.49 -12.80
CA ARG A 126 -3.74 2.80 -13.17
C ARG A 126 -2.73 2.17 -12.22
N ILE A 127 -2.12 1.04 -12.60
CA ILE A 127 -0.97 0.48 -11.90
C ILE A 127 0.27 1.29 -12.29
N ALA A 128 0.81 2.07 -11.36
CA ALA A 128 1.90 3.01 -11.63
C ALA A 128 3.29 2.43 -11.37
N GLY A 129 3.38 1.36 -10.60
CA GLY A 129 4.66 0.71 -10.32
C GLY A 129 4.55 -0.44 -9.33
N VAL A 130 5.68 -1.09 -9.12
CA VAL A 130 5.80 -2.29 -8.27
C VAL A 130 6.95 -2.11 -7.28
N ILE A 131 6.74 -2.56 -6.05
CA ILE A 131 7.77 -2.78 -5.04
C ILE A 131 7.79 -4.26 -4.70
N PHE A 132 8.95 -4.89 -4.82
CA PHE A 132 9.11 -6.30 -4.47
C PHE A 132 9.47 -6.49 -3.02
N ASN A 133 8.79 -7.40 -2.38
CA ASN A 133 8.96 -7.73 -0.99
C ASN A 133 9.63 -9.11 -0.82
N ARG A 134 10.46 -9.26 0.21
CA ARG A 134 11.16 -10.52 0.54
C ARG A 134 12.08 -11.02 -0.57
N VAL A 135 12.75 -10.10 -1.26
CA VAL A 135 13.76 -10.44 -2.27
C VAL A 135 14.96 -11.10 -1.60
N GLY A 136 15.40 -12.22 -2.15
CA GLY A 136 16.42 -13.07 -1.52
C GLY A 136 17.86 -12.65 -1.81
N SER A 137 18.13 -12.01 -2.95
CA SER A 137 19.47 -11.60 -3.38
C SER A 137 19.43 -10.49 -4.43
N PRO A 138 20.57 -9.81 -4.69
CA PRO A 138 20.66 -8.84 -5.79
C PRO A 138 20.34 -9.47 -7.15
N ARG A 139 20.83 -10.66 -7.43
CA ARG A 139 20.53 -11.39 -8.68
C ARG A 139 19.05 -11.69 -8.84
N HIS A 140 18.37 -12.03 -7.74
CA HIS A 140 16.92 -12.21 -7.74
C HIS A 140 16.20 -10.90 -8.10
N TYR A 141 16.68 -9.77 -7.58
CA TYR A 141 16.10 -8.46 -7.90
C TYR A 141 16.29 -8.09 -9.37
N GLU A 142 17.46 -8.37 -9.96
CA GLU A 142 17.73 -8.15 -11.40
C GLU A 142 16.69 -8.88 -12.27
N MET A 143 16.41 -10.16 -11.98
CA MET A 143 15.38 -10.93 -12.70
C MET A 143 13.99 -10.30 -12.58
N LEU A 144 13.64 -9.76 -11.42
CA LEU A 144 12.36 -9.09 -11.21
C LEU A 144 12.29 -7.73 -11.94
N GLN A 145 13.41 -7.02 -12.07
CA GLN A 145 13.50 -5.80 -12.87
C GLN A 145 13.33 -6.08 -14.36
N GLU A 146 13.91 -7.18 -14.86
CA GLU A 146 13.72 -7.63 -16.24
C GLU A 146 12.24 -7.86 -16.56
N VAL A 147 11.49 -8.50 -15.65
CA VAL A 147 10.02 -8.67 -15.77
C VAL A 147 9.30 -7.34 -15.84
N CYS A 148 9.67 -6.38 -14.98
CA CYS A 148 9.04 -5.06 -15.04
C CYS A 148 9.31 -4.34 -16.34
N THR A 149 10.52 -4.45 -16.89
CA THR A 149 10.91 -3.88 -18.18
C THR A 149 10.10 -4.51 -19.33
N GLU A 150 9.97 -5.82 -19.34
CA GLU A 150 9.16 -6.57 -20.32
C GLU A 150 7.70 -6.13 -20.32
N LEU A 151 7.13 -5.90 -19.13
CA LEU A 151 5.74 -5.48 -18.95
C LEU A 151 5.53 -3.95 -19.08
N GLY A 152 6.59 -3.17 -19.27
CA GLY A 152 6.51 -1.72 -19.37
C GLY A 152 6.05 -1.03 -18.08
N ILE A 153 6.28 -1.64 -16.89
CA ILE A 153 5.88 -1.09 -15.59
C ILE A 153 7.09 -0.63 -14.79
N ALA A 154 6.95 0.47 -14.03
CA ALA A 154 8.01 0.97 -13.19
C ALA A 154 8.37 0.01 -12.04
N CYS A 155 9.63 -0.43 -11.97
CA CYS A 155 10.18 -1.11 -10.80
C CYS A 155 10.68 -0.07 -9.80
N LEU A 156 9.95 0.14 -8.71
CA LEU A 156 10.23 1.20 -7.73
C LEU A 156 11.24 0.79 -6.66
N GLY A 157 11.61 -0.48 -6.62
CA GLY A 157 12.59 -1.00 -5.68
C GLY A 157 12.17 -2.31 -5.01
N TYR A 158 12.96 -2.72 -4.03
CA TYR A 158 12.70 -3.94 -3.28
C TYR A 158 13.02 -3.81 -1.80
N LEU A 159 12.49 -4.73 -1.04
CA LEU A 159 12.78 -4.94 0.37
C LEU A 159 13.36 -6.35 0.53
N PRO A 160 14.56 -6.48 1.10
CA PRO A 160 15.16 -7.78 1.32
C PRO A 160 14.38 -8.58 2.38
N LYS A 161 14.60 -9.89 2.39
CA LYS A 161 14.14 -10.73 3.49
C LYS A 161 14.92 -10.34 4.76
N GLN A 162 14.24 -9.78 5.74
CA GLN A 162 14.81 -9.44 7.05
C GLN A 162 14.03 -10.14 8.15
N GLU A 163 14.71 -10.95 8.94
CA GLU A 163 14.10 -11.68 10.07
C GLU A 163 13.75 -10.73 11.23
N SER A 164 14.51 -9.65 11.40
CA SER A 164 14.26 -8.62 12.42
C SER A 164 13.00 -7.78 12.19
N LEU A 165 12.38 -7.85 11.00
CA LEU A 165 11.15 -7.14 10.66
C LEU A 165 9.89 -8.01 10.79
N VAL A 166 10.01 -9.21 11.35
CA VAL A 166 8.87 -10.07 11.65
C VAL A 166 8.25 -9.58 12.95
N GLN A 167 7.17 -8.85 12.86
CA GLN A 167 6.35 -8.50 14.02
C GLN A 167 5.36 -9.63 14.27
N GLU A 168 5.38 -10.18 15.47
CA GLU A 168 4.40 -11.20 15.86
C GLU A 168 2.99 -10.64 15.77
N SER A 169 2.18 -11.26 14.92
CA SER A 169 0.75 -10.94 14.83
C SER A 169 0.05 -11.57 16.04
N ARG A 170 -0.28 -10.77 17.03
CA ARG A 170 -1.12 -11.23 18.16
C ARG A 170 -2.60 -11.15 17.81
N TYR A 171 -3.37 -12.02 18.44
CA TYR A 171 -4.76 -12.43 18.18
C TYR A 171 -5.82 -11.32 18.20
N LEU A 172 -5.58 -10.07 18.18
CA LEU A 172 -6.52 -8.93 18.09
C LEU A 172 -5.80 -7.59 17.89
N GLY A 173 -4.59 -7.59 17.36
CA GLY A 173 -3.90 -6.34 17.08
C GLY A 173 -2.44 -6.36 17.51
N LEU A 174 -1.73 -5.39 17.04
CA LEU A 174 -0.31 -5.18 17.31
C LEU A 174 -0.13 -4.68 18.74
N ASP A 175 0.88 -5.20 19.44
CA ASP A 175 1.26 -4.73 20.76
C ASP A 175 1.90 -3.34 20.66
N PHE A 176 1.29 -2.35 21.30
CA PHE A 176 1.79 -0.97 21.33
C PHE A 176 2.92 -0.76 22.35
N SER A 177 3.22 -1.76 23.19
CA SER A 177 4.16 -1.62 24.30
C SER A 177 5.64 -1.71 23.91
N HIS A 178 5.96 -2.08 22.67
CA HIS A 178 7.33 -2.26 22.19
C HIS A 178 7.68 -1.45 20.95
N SER A 179 7.25 -0.19 20.86
CA SER A 179 7.91 0.77 19.97
C SER A 179 9.23 1.19 20.60
N LYS A 180 10.25 0.32 20.55
CA LYS A 180 11.61 0.77 20.76
C LYS A 180 11.94 1.73 19.63
N GLY A 181 12.06 3.02 19.94
CA GLY A 181 12.68 3.98 19.07
C GLY A 181 14.08 3.45 18.73
N THR A 182 14.33 3.22 17.49
CA THR A 182 15.69 3.10 16.97
C THR A 182 16.17 4.51 16.74
N ASP A 183 17.05 4.95 17.61
CA ASP A 183 17.94 6.12 17.43
C ASP A 183 18.68 6.05 16.10
#